data_036271a2c8b9fce63d3071968a676fe5
#
_entry.id   036271a2c8b9fce63d3071968a676fe5
#
_cell.length_a   1.000
_cell.length_b   1.000
_cell.length_c   1.000
_cell.angle_alpha   90.00
_cell.angle_beta   90.00
_cell.angle_gamma   90.00
#
_symmetry.space_group_name_H-M   'P 1'
#
loop_
_entity.id
_entity.type
_entity.pdbx_description
1 polymer ?
#
loop_
_entity_poly.entity_id
_entity_poly.type
_entity_poly.pdbx_seq_one_letter_code
_entity_poly.pdbx_strand_id
1 'polypeptide(L)'
;MERNRIKFEFLVHDLKVPLAVIEAGILSLLNKQDKYGPLTDKQAKVLERALRNTIITRTLVNDTLEIGRSSQGMISKARCNLSALLLGTFVEILDLNDHEVAEKVKGSATLAEFKNNIASRGIHLELEDAFWEKDLFLDESKSKQILRNLLINALKYRKSRVDLRIDISDDCLQISVRDDGEGIPADYHRKIFECYFQMDAKNSSCVRGHGLGLAGVQVLLEDMGGHLSLDSDVGKGATFLVKIPF
;
A
#
# COMPACT_ATOMS: atom_id res chain seq x y z
N MET A 1 -10.25 -19.90 -22.01
CA MET A 1 -9.81 -19.01 -20.87
C MET A 1 -9.96 -17.51 -21.16
N GLU A 2 -9.73 -17.01 -22.36
CA GLU A 2 -9.86 -15.57 -22.72
C GLU A 2 -11.24 -14.95 -22.47
N ARG A 3 -12.33 -15.66 -22.69
CA ARG A 3 -13.70 -15.14 -22.52
C ARG A 3 -14.07 -14.75 -21.07
N ASN A 4 -13.46 -15.37 -20.06
CA ASN A 4 -13.72 -15.03 -18.64
C ASN A 4 -12.91 -13.81 -18.20
N ARG A 5 -11.74 -13.58 -18.79
CA ARG A 5 -10.84 -12.46 -18.52
C ARG A 5 -11.46 -11.12 -18.90
N ILE A 6 -11.96 -11.03 -20.15
CA ILE A 6 -12.63 -9.83 -20.66
C ILE A 6 -13.81 -9.45 -19.75
N LYS A 7 -14.57 -10.45 -19.27
CA LYS A 7 -15.69 -10.19 -18.36
C LYS A 7 -15.25 -9.64 -17.01
N PHE A 8 -14.12 -10.08 -16.45
CA PHE A 8 -13.66 -9.65 -15.12
C PHE A 8 -13.08 -8.24 -15.15
N GLU A 9 -12.28 -7.89 -16.16
CA GLU A 9 -11.74 -6.54 -16.33
C GLU A 9 -12.84 -5.51 -16.60
N PHE A 10 -13.84 -5.84 -17.42
CA PHE A 10 -15.01 -4.99 -17.63
C PHE A 10 -15.83 -4.81 -16.36
N LEU A 11 -16.10 -5.88 -15.62
CA LEU A 11 -16.87 -5.80 -14.37
C LEU A 11 -16.21 -4.86 -13.36
N VAL A 12 -14.91 -4.90 -13.27
CA VAL A 12 -14.19 -4.04 -12.33
C VAL A 12 -14.11 -2.60 -12.82
N HIS A 13 -13.88 -2.38 -14.11
CA HIS A 13 -14.00 -1.04 -14.68
C HIS A 13 -15.39 -0.45 -14.38
N ASP A 14 -16.42 -1.24 -14.57
CA ASP A 14 -17.80 -0.84 -14.33
C ASP A 14 -18.13 -0.61 -12.84
N LEU A 15 -17.35 -1.19 -11.91
CA LEU A 15 -17.44 -0.90 -10.48
C LEU A 15 -16.64 0.35 -10.07
N LYS A 16 -15.52 0.66 -10.72
CA LYS A 16 -14.71 1.84 -10.41
C LYS A 16 -15.43 3.15 -10.68
N VAL A 17 -16.16 3.22 -11.79
CA VAL A 17 -16.88 4.44 -12.20
C VAL A 17 -17.94 4.85 -11.16
N PRO A 18 -18.89 3.97 -10.75
CA PRO A 18 -19.89 4.36 -9.76
C PRO A 18 -19.26 4.67 -8.39
N LEU A 19 -18.19 3.97 -7.99
CA LEU A 19 -17.48 4.28 -6.73
C LEU A 19 -16.85 5.68 -6.77
N ALA A 20 -16.23 6.06 -7.89
CA ALA A 20 -15.68 7.41 -8.05
C ALA A 20 -16.77 8.49 -8.03
N VAL A 21 -17.94 8.23 -8.61
CA VAL A 21 -19.08 9.16 -8.57
C VAL A 21 -19.61 9.32 -7.14
N ILE A 22 -19.75 8.22 -6.38
CA ILE A 22 -20.18 8.26 -4.98
C ILE A 22 -19.17 9.05 -4.14
N GLU A 23 -17.88 8.79 -4.30
CA GLU A 23 -16.80 9.48 -3.60
C GLU A 23 -16.81 10.98 -3.89
N ALA A 24 -16.86 11.37 -5.16
CA ALA A 24 -16.94 12.77 -5.57
C ALA A 24 -18.20 13.48 -5.04
N GLY A 25 -19.34 12.79 -5.03
CA GLY A 25 -20.59 13.30 -4.46
C GLY A 25 -20.49 13.58 -2.97
N ILE A 26 -19.94 12.63 -2.20
CA ILE A 26 -19.76 12.78 -0.75
C ILE A 26 -18.75 13.91 -0.44
N LEU A 27 -17.60 13.93 -1.13
CA LEU A 27 -16.61 15.01 -0.98
C LEU A 27 -17.19 16.39 -1.35
N SER A 28 -18.03 16.45 -2.38
CA SER A 28 -18.71 17.71 -2.76
C SER A 28 -19.64 18.20 -1.66
N LEU A 29 -20.40 17.32 -1.01
CA LEU A 29 -21.27 17.69 0.13
C LEU A 29 -20.47 18.13 1.35
N LEU A 30 -19.37 17.45 1.66
CA LEU A 30 -18.52 17.78 2.81
C LEU A 30 -17.79 19.11 2.63
N ASN A 31 -17.27 19.39 1.41
CA ASN A 31 -16.36 20.50 1.16
C ASN A 31 -17.03 21.76 0.58
N LYS A 32 -18.24 21.64 0.02
CA LYS A 32 -18.96 22.76 -0.64
C LYS A 32 -20.23 23.15 0.10
N GLN A 33 -20.12 23.43 1.40
CA GLN A 33 -21.25 23.80 2.23
C GLN A 33 -21.91 25.13 1.79
N ASP A 34 -21.16 26.02 1.17
CA ASP A 34 -21.71 27.26 0.57
C ASP A 34 -22.73 26.97 -0.54
N LYS A 35 -22.54 25.85 -1.27
CA LYS A 35 -23.42 25.45 -2.37
C LYS A 35 -24.63 24.63 -1.90
N TYR A 36 -24.42 23.74 -0.93
CA TYR A 36 -25.41 22.72 -0.54
C TYR A 36 -26.07 22.99 0.81
N GLY A 37 -25.63 24.05 1.51
CA GLY A 37 -26.03 24.37 2.86
C GLY A 37 -25.17 23.69 3.93
N PRO A 38 -25.21 24.20 5.19
CA PRO A 38 -24.42 23.68 6.27
C PRO A 38 -24.90 22.27 6.69
N LEU A 39 -23.95 21.40 6.97
CA LEU A 39 -24.22 20.07 7.49
C LEU A 39 -24.28 20.10 9.02
N THR A 40 -25.20 19.36 9.60
CA THR A 40 -25.14 19.06 11.03
C THR A 40 -24.00 18.07 11.33
N ASP A 41 -23.46 18.07 12.57
CA ASP A 41 -22.41 17.15 12.99
C ASP A 41 -22.77 15.67 12.75
N LYS A 42 -24.05 15.33 12.93
CA LYS A 42 -24.54 13.97 12.67
C LYS A 42 -24.50 13.62 11.18
N GLN A 43 -24.88 14.55 10.31
CA GLN A 43 -24.81 14.34 8.84
C GLN A 43 -23.35 14.24 8.38
N ALA A 44 -22.46 15.13 8.85
CA ALA A 44 -21.05 15.08 8.52
C ALA A 44 -20.43 13.72 8.90
N LYS A 45 -20.68 13.23 10.13
CA LYS A 45 -20.21 11.90 10.58
C LYS A 45 -20.73 10.74 9.73
N VAL A 46 -21.97 10.80 9.25
CA VAL A 46 -22.53 9.77 8.36
C VAL A 46 -21.85 9.81 6.99
N LEU A 47 -21.66 11.02 6.42
CA LEU A 47 -20.96 11.18 5.14
C LEU A 47 -19.50 10.75 5.21
N GLU A 48 -18.78 11.12 6.25
CA GLU A 48 -17.39 10.64 6.48
C GLU A 48 -17.31 9.12 6.59
N ARG A 49 -18.27 8.48 7.27
CA ARG A 49 -18.32 7.02 7.32
C ARG A 49 -18.60 6.40 5.97
N ALA A 50 -19.52 6.98 5.20
CA ALA A 50 -19.81 6.54 3.84
C ALA A 50 -18.59 6.70 2.92
N LEU A 51 -17.88 7.83 3.01
CA LEU A 51 -16.65 8.10 2.27
C LEU A 51 -15.58 7.03 2.58
N ARG A 52 -15.32 6.78 3.86
CA ARG A 52 -14.39 5.73 4.26
C ARG A 52 -14.75 4.37 3.67
N ASN A 53 -16.02 3.97 3.72
CA ASN A 53 -16.45 2.69 3.15
C ASN A 53 -16.31 2.67 1.62
N THR A 54 -16.57 3.77 0.92
CA THR A 54 -16.39 3.87 -0.54
C THR A 54 -14.93 3.71 -0.93
N ILE A 55 -14.01 4.39 -0.23
CA ILE A 55 -12.57 4.26 -0.43
C ILE A 55 -12.12 2.81 -0.18
N ILE A 56 -12.57 2.20 0.91
CA ILE A 56 -12.32 0.82 1.27
C ILE A 56 -12.77 -0.13 0.14
N THR A 57 -14.00 0.02 -0.36
CA THR A 57 -14.54 -0.82 -1.43
C THR A 57 -13.74 -0.64 -2.73
N ARG A 58 -13.34 0.59 -3.06
CA ARG A 58 -12.50 0.88 -4.23
C ARG A 58 -11.14 0.18 -4.14
N THR A 59 -10.52 0.18 -2.95
CA THR A 59 -9.26 -0.54 -2.71
C THR A 59 -9.44 -2.04 -2.90
N LEU A 60 -10.51 -2.64 -2.34
CA LEU A 60 -10.84 -4.05 -2.53
C LEU A 60 -10.99 -4.43 -4.00
N VAL A 61 -11.74 -3.63 -4.75
CA VAL A 61 -11.95 -3.84 -6.17
C VAL A 61 -10.62 -3.80 -6.92
N ASN A 62 -9.73 -2.87 -6.59
CA ASN A 62 -8.40 -2.77 -7.17
C ASN A 62 -7.52 -3.98 -6.82
N ASP A 63 -7.44 -4.34 -5.53
CA ASP A 63 -6.63 -5.48 -5.05
C ASP A 63 -7.09 -6.80 -5.68
N THR A 64 -8.40 -6.99 -5.80
CA THR A 64 -8.98 -8.19 -6.46
C THR A 64 -8.63 -8.25 -7.95
N LEU A 65 -8.62 -7.09 -8.65
CA LEU A 65 -8.19 -7.02 -10.04
C LEU A 65 -6.74 -7.43 -10.22
N GLU A 66 -5.88 -6.92 -9.36
CA GLU A 66 -4.45 -7.15 -9.47
C GLU A 66 -4.09 -8.60 -9.18
N ILE A 67 -4.71 -9.21 -8.18
CA ILE A 67 -4.60 -10.67 -7.96
C ILE A 67 -5.09 -11.44 -9.19
N GLY A 68 -6.21 -11.02 -9.78
CA GLY A 68 -6.75 -11.65 -11.00
C GLY A 68 -5.89 -11.47 -12.25
N ARG A 69 -5.19 -10.35 -12.39
CA ARG A 69 -4.24 -10.09 -13.47
C ARG A 69 -2.90 -10.80 -13.27
N SER A 70 -2.43 -10.82 -12.02
CA SER A 70 -1.17 -11.44 -11.64
C SER A 70 -1.17 -12.94 -11.89
N SER A 71 -2.28 -13.63 -11.65
CA SER A 71 -2.41 -15.07 -11.93
C SER A 71 -2.20 -15.47 -13.42
N GLN A 72 -1.91 -14.51 -14.29
CA GLN A 72 -1.67 -14.71 -15.73
C GLN A 72 -0.18 -14.51 -16.14
N GLY A 73 0.71 -14.25 -15.20
CA GLY A 73 2.16 -14.27 -15.44
C GLY A 73 2.70 -13.21 -16.41
N MET A 74 1.93 -12.14 -16.71
CA MET A 74 2.44 -11.06 -17.55
C MET A 74 3.26 -10.08 -16.70
N ILE A 75 4.58 -10.19 -16.80
CA ILE A 75 5.52 -9.23 -16.22
C ILE A 75 5.91 -8.24 -17.31
N SER A 76 5.77 -6.96 -17.02
CA SER A 76 6.20 -5.88 -17.91
C SER A 76 7.42 -5.18 -17.30
N LYS A 77 8.60 -5.84 -17.39
CA LYS A 77 9.85 -5.23 -16.93
C LYS A 77 10.21 -4.05 -17.83
N ALA A 78 10.48 -2.91 -17.24
CA ALA A 78 10.95 -1.71 -17.88
C ALA A 78 12.03 -1.03 -17.00
N ARG A 79 12.71 -0.04 -17.56
CA ARG A 79 13.62 0.80 -16.81
C ARG A 79 12.81 1.62 -15.80
N CYS A 80 13.05 1.39 -14.51
CA CYS A 80 12.38 2.02 -13.39
C CYS A 80 13.41 2.72 -12.51
N ASN A 81 13.24 4.00 -12.27
CA ASN A 81 14.12 4.74 -11.36
C ASN A 81 13.67 4.55 -9.91
N LEU A 82 14.60 4.23 -9.01
CA LEU A 82 14.28 3.92 -7.61
C LEU A 82 13.68 5.11 -6.87
N SER A 83 14.20 6.34 -7.08
CA SER A 83 13.64 7.54 -6.44
C SER A 83 12.21 7.78 -6.90
N ALA A 84 11.91 7.63 -8.19
CA ALA A 84 10.55 7.78 -8.72
C ALA A 84 9.58 6.73 -8.14
N LEU A 85 10.03 5.49 -8.00
CA LEU A 85 9.25 4.41 -7.38
C LEU A 85 8.90 4.74 -5.92
N LEU A 86 9.89 5.20 -5.14
CA LEU A 86 9.71 5.56 -3.74
C LEU A 86 8.82 6.79 -3.59
N LEU A 87 9.13 7.88 -4.28
CA LEU A 87 8.34 9.12 -4.26
C LEU A 87 6.88 8.83 -4.61
N GLY A 88 6.65 8.14 -5.72
CA GLY A 88 5.30 7.79 -6.16
C GLY A 88 4.53 6.93 -5.16
N THR A 89 5.20 5.95 -4.51
CA THR A 89 4.58 5.11 -3.49
C THR A 89 4.20 5.91 -2.24
N PHE A 90 5.12 6.75 -1.75
CA PHE A 90 4.87 7.53 -0.54
C PHE A 90 3.83 8.63 -0.73
N VAL A 91 3.81 9.28 -1.90
CA VAL A 91 2.74 10.24 -2.25
C VAL A 91 1.37 9.55 -2.19
N GLU A 92 1.20 8.36 -2.79
CA GLU A 92 -0.07 7.62 -2.73
C GLU A 92 -0.51 7.24 -1.31
N ILE A 93 0.44 6.88 -0.44
CA ILE A 93 0.15 6.51 0.95
C ILE A 93 -0.25 7.74 1.79
N LEU A 94 0.43 8.85 1.57
CA LEU A 94 0.29 10.06 2.39
C LEU A 94 -0.85 10.97 1.95
N ASP A 95 -1.15 11.03 0.65
CA ASP A 95 -2.15 11.96 0.09
C ASP A 95 -3.55 11.81 0.72
N LEU A 96 -3.91 10.59 1.10
CA LEU A 96 -5.19 10.29 1.76
C LEU A 96 -5.28 10.79 3.21
N ASN A 97 -4.14 10.93 3.90
CA ASN A 97 -4.10 11.20 5.34
C ASN A 97 -3.41 12.51 5.69
N ASP A 98 -2.53 13.01 4.83
CA ASP A 98 -1.72 14.20 5.05
C ASP A 98 -1.20 14.79 3.74
N HIS A 99 -2.04 15.58 3.11
CA HIS A 99 -1.73 16.23 1.85
C HIS A 99 -0.51 17.16 1.91
N GLU A 100 -0.28 17.83 3.06
CA GLU A 100 0.89 18.71 3.22
C GLU A 100 2.21 17.94 3.17
N VAL A 101 2.28 16.80 3.86
CA VAL A 101 3.48 15.94 3.83
C VAL A 101 3.61 15.26 2.47
N ALA A 102 2.51 14.86 1.82
CA ALA A 102 2.53 14.30 0.47
C ALA A 102 3.16 15.27 -0.55
N GLU A 103 2.79 16.56 -0.52
CA GLU A 103 3.38 17.59 -1.39
C GLU A 103 4.88 17.82 -1.08
N LYS A 104 5.29 17.80 0.20
CA LYS A 104 6.71 17.89 0.57
C LYS A 104 7.50 16.68 0.05
N VAL A 105 6.96 15.48 0.18
CA VAL A 105 7.56 14.25 -0.34
C VAL A 105 7.70 14.31 -1.85
N LYS A 106 6.65 14.72 -2.55
CA LYS A 106 6.65 14.88 -4.01
C LYS A 106 7.70 15.88 -4.51
N GLY A 107 7.94 16.94 -3.73
CA GLY A 107 8.96 17.96 -4.02
C GLY A 107 10.39 17.60 -3.62
N SER A 108 10.64 16.43 -3.03
CA SER A 108 11.98 16.02 -2.59
C SER A 108 12.90 15.77 -3.78
N ALA A 109 13.94 16.59 -3.94
CA ALA A 109 14.94 16.45 -5.00
C ALA A 109 16.10 15.52 -4.60
N THR A 110 16.33 15.34 -3.29
CA THR A 110 17.44 14.55 -2.75
C THR A 110 16.95 13.47 -1.79
N LEU A 111 17.76 12.41 -1.62
CA LEU A 111 17.49 11.37 -0.62
C LEU A 111 17.39 11.95 0.80
N ALA A 112 18.21 12.96 1.13
CA ALA A 112 18.19 13.59 2.45
C ALA A 112 16.87 14.32 2.72
N GLU A 113 16.35 15.08 1.75
CA GLU A 113 15.03 15.73 1.84
C GLU A 113 13.92 14.69 1.97
N PHE A 114 13.95 13.64 1.16
CA PHE A 114 12.97 12.55 1.23
C PHE A 114 12.96 11.90 2.62
N LYS A 115 14.15 11.50 3.15
CA LYS A 115 14.29 10.92 4.49
C LYS A 115 13.70 11.85 5.55
N ASN A 116 14.01 13.14 5.50
CA ASN A 116 13.51 14.12 6.46
C ASN A 116 11.99 14.28 6.41
N ASN A 117 11.41 14.32 5.22
CA ASN A 117 9.98 14.48 5.04
C ASN A 117 9.17 13.27 5.57
N ILE A 118 9.62 12.03 5.33
CA ILE A 118 8.95 10.83 5.84
C ILE A 118 9.22 10.58 7.33
N ALA A 119 10.35 11.05 7.87
CA ALA A 119 10.68 10.91 9.29
C ALA A 119 9.67 11.61 10.20
N SER A 120 9.04 12.71 9.75
CA SER A 120 7.94 13.38 10.45
C SER A 120 6.74 12.45 10.73
N ARG A 121 6.63 11.35 10.00
CA ARG A 121 5.61 10.31 10.16
C ARG A 121 6.11 9.06 10.88
N GLY A 122 7.28 9.12 11.52
CA GLY A 122 7.90 7.99 12.19
C GLY A 122 8.36 6.89 11.24
N ILE A 123 8.69 7.25 9.99
CA ILE A 123 9.24 6.31 9.01
C ILE A 123 10.72 6.62 8.83
N HIS A 124 11.57 5.64 9.06
CA HIS A 124 13.01 5.74 8.93
C HIS A 124 13.48 4.92 7.75
N LEU A 125 14.15 5.58 6.78
CA LEU A 125 14.67 4.93 5.59
C LEU A 125 16.18 4.73 5.70
N GLU A 126 16.61 3.47 5.57
CA GLU A 126 17.99 3.09 5.30
C GLU A 126 18.15 2.80 3.81
N LEU A 127 18.86 3.66 3.13
CA LEU A 127 19.19 3.55 1.71
C LEU A 127 20.52 4.27 1.49
N GLU A 128 21.43 3.66 0.75
CA GLU A 128 22.69 4.28 0.32
C GLU A 128 22.40 5.39 -0.71
N ASP A 129 23.11 6.52 -0.61
CA ASP A 129 22.94 7.65 -1.51
C ASP A 129 23.19 7.28 -2.98
N ALA A 130 24.12 6.35 -3.22
CA ALA A 130 24.43 5.84 -4.55
C ALA A 130 23.26 5.13 -5.24
N PHE A 131 22.26 4.66 -4.48
CA PHE A 131 21.11 3.96 -5.02
C PHE A 131 19.90 4.86 -5.30
N TRP A 132 19.90 6.13 -4.81
CA TRP A 132 18.76 7.02 -4.96
C TRP A 132 18.31 7.20 -6.40
N GLU A 133 19.26 7.49 -7.30
CA GLU A 133 18.99 7.69 -8.73
C GLU A 133 19.25 6.42 -9.57
N LYS A 134 19.35 5.24 -8.93
CA LYS A 134 19.63 4.01 -9.65
C LYS A 134 18.44 3.56 -10.48
N ASP A 135 18.70 3.25 -11.74
CA ASP A 135 17.74 2.60 -12.61
C ASP A 135 17.81 1.08 -12.46
N LEU A 136 16.66 0.46 -12.30
CA LEU A 136 16.46 -0.96 -12.18
C LEU A 136 15.57 -1.45 -13.33
N PHE A 137 15.69 -2.72 -13.71
CA PHE A 137 14.85 -3.30 -14.76
C PHE A 137 13.74 -4.14 -14.12
N LEU A 138 12.64 -3.48 -13.72
CA LEU A 138 11.56 -4.03 -12.91
C LEU A 138 10.19 -3.80 -13.56
N ASP A 139 9.19 -4.55 -13.11
CA ASP A 139 7.79 -4.15 -13.26
C ASP A 139 7.47 -3.09 -12.19
N GLU A 140 7.46 -1.82 -12.59
CA GLU A 140 7.25 -0.67 -11.69
C GLU A 140 5.91 -0.76 -10.96
N SER A 141 4.84 -1.09 -11.67
CA SER A 141 3.49 -1.16 -11.10
C SER A 141 3.40 -2.22 -10.01
N LYS A 142 3.89 -3.42 -10.27
CA LYS A 142 3.91 -4.53 -9.30
C LYS A 142 4.82 -4.20 -8.11
N SER A 143 6.01 -3.65 -8.36
CA SER A 143 6.96 -3.25 -7.30
C SER A 143 6.38 -2.17 -6.39
N LYS A 144 5.74 -1.16 -6.97
CA LYS A 144 5.05 -0.09 -6.25
C LYS A 144 3.94 -0.64 -5.36
N GLN A 145 3.14 -1.57 -5.86
CA GLN A 145 2.07 -2.19 -5.10
C GLN A 145 2.58 -3.05 -3.95
N ILE A 146 3.64 -3.85 -4.17
CA ILE A 146 4.29 -4.64 -3.11
C ILE A 146 4.73 -3.70 -1.99
N LEU A 147 5.49 -2.65 -2.32
CA LEU A 147 5.99 -1.69 -1.33
C LEU A 147 4.84 -0.98 -0.60
N ARG A 148 3.83 -0.52 -1.33
CA ARG A 148 2.63 0.12 -0.76
C ARG A 148 1.92 -0.79 0.25
N ASN A 149 1.68 -2.04 -0.10
CA ASN A 149 0.97 -2.97 0.77
C ASN A 149 1.74 -3.27 2.06
N LEU A 150 3.06 -3.43 1.97
CA LEU A 150 3.92 -3.63 3.14
C LEU A 150 3.95 -2.39 4.04
N LEU A 151 4.11 -1.19 3.45
CA LEU A 151 4.13 0.07 4.20
C LEU A 151 2.79 0.38 4.86
N ILE A 152 1.66 0.18 4.18
CA ILE A 152 0.32 0.36 4.76
C ILE A 152 0.13 -0.57 5.96
N ASN A 153 0.54 -1.84 5.86
CA ASN A 153 0.48 -2.77 6.98
C ASN A 153 1.37 -2.30 8.14
N ALA A 154 2.61 -1.95 7.90
CA ALA A 154 3.52 -1.47 8.92
C ALA A 154 2.98 -0.19 9.61
N LEU A 155 2.49 0.78 8.85
CA LEU A 155 1.89 2.02 9.37
C LEU A 155 0.62 1.75 10.21
N LYS A 156 -0.14 0.72 9.87
CA LYS A 156 -1.37 0.32 10.57
C LYS A 156 -1.09 -0.35 11.90
N TYR A 157 -0.08 -1.20 11.98
CA TYR A 157 0.17 -2.05 13.14
C TYR A 157 1.29 -1.55 14.06
N ARG A 158 2.07 -0.54 13.63
CA ARG A 158 3.11 0.05 14.47
C ARG A 158 2.55 0.73 15.72
N LYS A 159 3.39 0.84 16.73
CA LYS A 159 3.15 1.73 17.89
C LYS A 159 3.59 3.15 17.57
N SER A 160 4.80 3.32 17.04
CA SER A 160 5.39 4.64 16.76
C SER A 160 6.28 4.67 15.51
N ARG A 161 6.91 3.56 15.14
CA ARG A 161 8.03 3.54 14.20
C ARG A 161 7.85 2.50 13.11
N VAL A 162 8.27 2.86 11.89
CA VAL A 162 8.49 1.95 10.76
C VAL A 162 9.91 2.13 10.27
N ASP A 163 10.66 1.05 10.15
CA ASP A 163 11.98 1.02 9.52
C ASP A 163 11.84 0.41 8.12
N LEU A 164 12.19 1.18 7.11
CA LEU A 164 12.28 0.75 5.72
C LEU A 164 13.75 0.67 5.33
N ARG A 165 14.23 -0.50 4.99
CA ARG A 165 15.57 -0.70 4.47
C ARG A 165 15.52 -1.22 3.05
N ILE A 166 16.33 -0.61 2.17
CA ILE A 166 16.44 -0.98 0.77
C ILE A 166 17.91 -1.24 0.45
N ASP A 167 18.18 -2.45 -0.02
CA ASP A 167 19.49 -2.87 -0.48
C ASP A 167 19.40 -3.35 -1.93
N ILE A 168 20.45 -3.13 -2.71
CA ILE A 168 20.54 -3.55 -4.10
C ILE A 168 21.81 -4.38 -4.28
N SER A 169 21.64 -5.64 -4.64
CA SER A 169 22.71 -6.49 -5.16
C SER A 169 22.70 -6.47 -6.68
N ASP A 170 23.65 -7.16 -7.33
CA ASP A 170 23.84 -7.12 -8.79
C ASP A 170 22.58 -7.51 -9.58
N ASP A 171 21.74 -8.38 -9.05
CA ASP A 171 20.58 -8.97 -9.71
C ASP A 171 19.29 -8.95 -8.87
N CYS A 172 19.28 -8.27 -7.72
CA CYS A 172 18.18 -8.34 -6.78
C CYS A 172 17.95 -7.03 -6.00
N LEU A 173 16.71 -6.53 -5.99
CA LEU A 173 16.23 -5.50 -5.09
C LEU A 173 15.72 -6.16 -3.81
N GLN A 174 16.24 -5.78 -2.66
CA GLN A 174 15.80 -6.23 -1.35
C GLN A 174 15.11 -5.08 -0.62
N ILE A 175 13.89 -5.32 -0.15
CA ILE A 175 13.09 -4.36 0.62
C ILE A 175 12.72 -5.00 1.94
N SER A 176 13.14 -4.41 3.05
CA SER A 176 12.77 -4.81 4.40
C SER A 176 11.89 -3.72 5.02
N VAL A 177 10.70 -4.09 5.46
CA VAL A 177 9.77 -3.22 6.17
C VAL A 177 9.51 -3.78 7.55
N ARG A 178 9.91 -3.04 8.58
CA ARG A 178 9.74 -3.42 10.00
C ARG A 178 8.85 -2.43 10.71
N ASP A 179 7.92 -2.92 11.49
CA ASP A 179 7.14 -2.13 12.46
C ASP A 179 7.52 -2.50 13.91
N ASP A 180 7.22 -1.61 14.84
CA ASP A 180 7.38 -1.77 16.28
C ASP A 180 6.08 -2.18 16.99
N GLY A 181 5.19 -2.86 16.27
CA GLY A 181 3.86 -3.26 16.73
C GLY A 181 3.84 -4.41 17.74
N GLU A 182 2.68 -5.04 17.87
CA GLU A 182 2.50 -6.16 18.81
C GLU A 182 3.11 -7.46 18.31
N GLY A 183 3.55 -7.49 17.04
CA GLY A 183 4.07 -8.71 16.41
C GLY A 183 2.98 -9.71 16.07
N ILE A 184 3.42 -10.82 15.47
CA ILE A 184 2.54 -11.86 14.94
C ILE A 184 2.91 -13.19 15.61
N PRO A 185 1.96 -13.85 16.29
CA PRO A 185 2.21 -15.18 16.87
C PRO A 185 2.56 -16.21 15.80
N ALA A 186 3.47 -17.14 16.11
CA ALA A 186 3.97 -18.14 15.19
C ALA A 186 2.87 -18.97 14.48
N ASP A 187 1.76 -19.24 15.17
CA ASP A 187 0.61 -19.98 14.61
C ASP A 187 -0.07 -19.26 13.44
N TYR A 188 0.17 -17.97 13.30
CA TYR A 188 -0.42 -17.13 12.23
C TYR A 188 0.58 -16.80 11.11
N HIS A 189 1.87 -17.12 11.22
CA HIS A 189 2.90 -16.75 10.22
C HIS A 189 2.58 -17.23 8.80
N ARG A 190 1.91 -18.38 8.67
CA ARG A 190 1.45 -18.88 7.36
C ARG A 190 0.10 -18.29 6.96
N LYS A 191 -0.80 -18.15 7.94
CA LYS A 191 -2.19 -17.74 7.70
C LYS A 191 -2.33 -16.29 7.24
N ILE A 192 -1.42 -15.39 7.67
CA ILE A 192 -1.48 -13.97 7.28
C ILE A 192 -1.32 -13.72 5.77
N PHE A 193 -0.83 -14.73 5.03
CA PHE A 193 -0.72 -14.70 3.57
C PHE A 193 -1.94 -15.32 2.86
N GLU A 194 -2.87 -15.91 3.60
CA GLU A 194 -4.13 -16.41 3.03
C GLU A 194 -5.08 -15.25 2.72
N CYS A 195 -5.81 -15.35 1.60
CA CYS A 195 -6.80 -14.34 1.23
C CYS A 195 -7.89 -14.22 2.31
N TYR A 196 -8.26 -12.97 2.63
CA TYR A 196 -9.30 -12.63 3.61
C TYR A 196 -8.97 -12.98 5.06
N PHE A 197 -7.77 -13.47 5.36
CA PHE A 197 -7.38 -13.76 6.73
C PHE A 197 -7.13 -12.46 7.51
N GLN A 198 -7.65 -12.39 8.72
CA GLN A 198 -7.42 -11.31 9.70
C GLN A 198 -7.27 -11.93 11.07
N MET A 199 -6.27 -11.49 11.83
CA MET A 199 -6.18 -11.84 13.23
C MET A 199 -7.31 -11.13 13.99
N ASP A 200 -8.10 -11.87 14.78
CA ASP A 200 -9.19 -11.31 15.60
C ASP A 200 -8.64 -10.32 16.63
N ALA A 201 -8.69 -9.06 16.29
CA ALA A 201 -8.44 -7.99 17.24
C ALA A 201 -9.73 -7.72 18.04
N LYS A 202 -9.89 -8.40 19.17
CA LYS A 202 -11.04 -8.20 20.06
C LYS A 202 -11.20 -6.78 20.61
N ASN A 203 -10.23 -5.87 20.40
CA ASN A 203 -10.20 -4.56 21.06
C ASN A 203 -9.69 -3.38 20.23
N SER A 204 -9.49 -3.46 18.92
CA SER A 204 -9.04 -2.29 18.19
C SER A 204 -10.15 -1.69 17.31
N SER A 205 -10.53 -0.44 17.62
CA SER A 205 -11.33 0.46 16.79
C SER A 205 -10.61 0.85 15.47
N CYS A 206 -9.53 0.17 15.14
CA CYS A 206 -8.73 0.41 13.94
C CYS A 206 -9.45 -0.12 12.70
N VAL A 207 -9.44 0.65 11.63
CA VAL A 207 -10.01 0.33 10.32
C VAL A 207 -9.55 -1.07 9.90
N ARG A 208 -10.50 -2.02 9.83
CA ARG A 208 -10.23 -3.40 9.39
C ARG A 208 -9.73 -3.37 7.95
N GLY A 209 -8.53 -3.90 7.70
CA GLY A 209 -8.09 -4.20 6.33
C GLY A 209 -8.91 -5.38 5.78
N HIS A 210 -8.76 -5.69 4.50
CA HIS A 210 -9.59 -6.73 3.86
C HIS A 210 -8.91 -8.11 3.81
N GLY A 211 -7.68 -8.22 4.34
CA GLY A 211 -6.91 -9.47 4.30
C GLY A 211 -6.44 -9.87 2.89
N LEU A 212 -6.39 -8.93 1.96
CA LEU A 212 -5.91 -9.17 0.59
C LEU A 212 -4.49 -8.64 0.35
N GLY A 213 -4.02 -7.66 1.12
CA GLY A 213 -2.76 -6.98 0.88
C GLY A 213 -1.55 -7.91 0.89
N LEU A 214 -1.37 -8.75 1.92
CA LEU A 214 -0.22 -9.68 2.01
C LEU A 214 -0.37 -10.87 1.05
N ALA A 215 -1.58 -11.39 0.86
CA ALA A 215 -1.86 -12.39 -0.16
C ALA A 215 -1.50 -11.86 -1.56
N GLY A 216 -1.88 -10.62 -1.87
CA GLY A 216 -1.51 -9.95 -3.11
C GLY A 216 0.01 -9.78 -3.27
N VAL A 217 0.73 -9.42 -2.20
CA VAL A 217 2.20 -9.34 -2.23
C VAL A 217 2.82 -10.68 -2.59
N GLN A 218 2.33 -11.79 -2.00
CA GLN A 218 2.84 -13.12 -2.30
C GLN A 218 2.63 -13.48 -3.79
N VAL A 219 1.42 -13.29 -4.32
CA VAL A 219 1.11 -13.59 -5.73
C VAL A 219 1.94 -12.74 -6.69
N LEU A 220 2.10 -11.43 -6.41
CA LEU A 220 2.93 -10.53 -7.23
C LEU A 220 4.40 -10.97 -7.25
N LEU A 221 4.93 -11.39 -6.10
CA LEU A 221 6.31 -11.87 -6.00
C LEU A 221 6.52 -13.21 -6.70
N GLU A 222 5.57 -14.15 -6.56
CA GLU A 222 5.62 -15.42 -7.29
C GLU A 222 5.70 -15.19 -8.80
N ASP A 223 4.89 -14.27 -9.34
CA ASP A 223 4.97 -13.88 -10.75
C ASP A 223 6.33 -13.31 -11.14
N MET A 224 6.88 -12.43 -10.30
CA MET A 224 8.17 -11.76 -10.55
C MET A 224 9.39 -12.66 -10.28
N GLY A 225 9.20 -13.92 -9.83
CA GLY A 225 10.27 -14.81 -9.40
C GLY A 225 10.93 -14.36 -8.11
N GLY A 226 10.24 -13.53 -7.33
CA GLY A 226 10.71 -12.98 -6.07
C GLY A 226 10.37 -13.87 -4.87
N HIS A 227 10.75 -13.40 -3.69
CA HIS A 227 10.52 -14.11 -2.43
C HIS A 227 10.09 -13.16 -1.31
N LEU A 228 9.18 -13.63 -0.45
CA LEU A 228 8.72 -12.94 0.75
C LEU A 228 9.05 -13.78 1.97
N SER A 229 9.65 -13.17 2.99
CA SER A 229 9.86 -13.78 4.30
C SER A 229 9.35 -12.88 5.41
N LEU A 230 8.97 -13.50 6.53
CA LEU A 230 8.51 -12.85 7.75
C LEU A 230 9.41 -13.25 8.92
N ASP A 231 9.82 -12.25 9.70
CA ASP A 231 10.42 -12.41 11.02
C ASP A 231 9.58 -11.62 12.03
N SER A 232 8.96 -12.31 12.98
CA SER A 232 8.08 -11.68 13.96
C SER A 232 7.89 -12.55 15.19
N ASP A 233 7.86 -11.89 16.35
CA ASP A 233 7.49 -12.46 17.63
C ASP A 233 6.50 -11.54 18.36
N VAL A 234 5.69 -12.11 19.24
CA VAL A 234 4.77 -11.34 20.06
C VAL A 234 5.53 -10.31 20.90
N GLY A 235 5.14 -9.04 20.79
CA GLY A 235 5.75 -7.91 21.48
C GLY A 235 6.98 -7.30 20.82
N LYS A 236 7.49 -7.88 19.72
CA LYS A 236 8.72 -7.41 19.04
C LYS A 236 8.47 -6.71 17.67
N GLY A 237 7.21 -6.58 17.27
CA GLY A 237 6.82 -6.09 15.96
C GLY A 237 6.96 -7.15 14.87
N ALA A 238 6.86 -6.75 13.61
CA ALA A 238 7.00 -7.62 12.46
C ALA A 238 7.97 -7.03 11.43
N THR A 239 8.78 -7.90 10.81
CA THR A 239 9.68 -7.56 9.72
C THR A 239 9.32 -8.39 8.49
N PHE A 240 8.91 -7.73 7.42
CA PHE A 240 8.69 -8.35 6.12
C PHE A 240 9.89 -8.06 5.23
N LEU A 241 10.54 -9.10 4.73
CA LEU A 241 11.65 -9.00 3.78
C LEU A 241 11.22 -9.54 2.42
N VAL A 242 11.32 -8.69 1.42
CA VAL A 242 11.03 -8.98 0.02
C VAL A 242 12.31 -8.97 -0.79
N LYS A 243 12.45 -9.92 -1.72
CA LYS A 243 13.51 -9.99 -2.71
C LYS A 243 12.88 -10.05 -4.10
N ILE A 244 13.26 -9.11 -4.96
CA ILE A 244 12.74 -8.97 -6.33
C ILE A 244 13.92 -9.06 -7.30
N PRO A 245 14.02 -10.11 -8.15
CA PRO A 245 15.06 -10.21 -9.17
C PRO A 245 14.75 -9.28 -10.35
N PHE A 246 15.79 -8.65 -10.91
CA PHE A 246 15.68 -7.73 -12.05
C PHE A 246 16.68 -7.98 -13.17
#